data_9f8e863c0e2e7ddb2b3c65c05392f026
#
_entry.id   9f8e863c0e2e7ddb2b3c65c05392f026
#
_cell.length_a   1.000
_cell.length_b   1.000
_cell.length_c   1.000
_cell.angle_alpha   90.00
_cell.angle_beta   90.00
_cell.angle_gamma   90.00
#
_symmetry.space_group_name_H-M   'P 1'
#
loop_
_entity.id
_entity.type
_entity.pdbx_description
1 polymer ?
#
loop_
_entity_poly.entity_id
_entity_poly.type
_entity_poly.pdbx_seq_one_letter_code
_entity_poly.pdbx_strand_id
1 'polypeptide(L)'
;MLQVNRLGPQIGAEILGVDIRKLDQETFDVIYQTWLDCNIIAVRDQTLELEDFFTYSRRFGNLYAHPSKSTRHPDHPELTVLGVNKFDKKGKLDKAIYGRGSDNWHTDGAYDEIPFKATQLYALAIPSQGGDTLFASMYAAYDALPRDLKDRVGERQGGFTYG
;
A
#
# COMPACT_ATOMS: atom_id res chain seq x y z
N MET A 1 11.72 -13.87 16.52
CA MET A 1 11.44 -14.94 15.53
C MET A 1 10.24 -14.49 14.72
N LEU A 2 10.32 -14.56 13.39
CA LEU A 2 9.24 -14.20 12.48
C LEU A 2 7.98 -15.01 12.80
N GLN A 3 6.85 -14.33 12.89
CA GLN A 3 5.53 -14.92 13.06
C GLN A 3 4.57 -14.28 12.06
N VAL A 4 3.74 -15.11 11.43
CA VAL A 4 2.71 -14.69 10.48
C VAL A 4 1.34 -15.07 11.03
N ASN A 5 0.47 -14.07 11.24
CA ASN A 5 -0.89 -14.26 11.71
C ASN A 5 -1.87 -13.80 10.62
N ARG A 6 -2.73 -14.68 10.12
CA ARG A 6 -3.79 -14.28 9.19
C ARG A 6 -4.84 -13.44 9.92
N LEU A 7 -5.25 -12.33 9.33
CA LEU A 7 -6.27 -11.43 9.87
C LEU A 7 -7.69 -11.80 9.42
N GLY A 8 -7.79 -12.55 8.34
CA GLY A 8 -9.06 -13.00 7.79
C GLY A 8 -8.89 -14.24 6.90
N PRO A 9 -9.98 -14.88 6.52
CA PRO A 9 -9.94 -16.10 5.72
C PRO A 9 -9.49 -15.86 4.27
N GLN A 10 -9.69 -14.66 3.73
CA GLN A 10 -9.47 -14.34 2.32
C GLN A 10 -8.41 -13.27 2.09
N ILE A 11 -8.17 -12.38 3.06
CA ILE A 11 -7.31 -11.22 2.89
C ILE A 11 -6.67 -10.81 4.21
N GLY A 12 -5.44 -10.37 4.14
CA GLY A 12 -4.71 -9.77 5.24
C GLY A 12 -3.91 -10.74 6.09
N ALA A 13 -2.67 -10.39 6.36
CA ALA A 13 -1.82 -11.01 7.36
C ALA A 13 -1.03 -9.96 8.14
N GLU A 14 -0.70 -10.29 9.38
CA GLU A 14 0.16 -9.53 10.25
C GLU A 14 1.49 -10.27 10.39
N ILE A 15 2.58 -9.53 10.28
CA ILE A 15 3.95 -10.03 10.41
C ILE A 15 4.58 -9.40 11.62
N LEU A 16 5.04 -10.24 12.54
CA LEU A 16 5.63 -9.88 13.82
C LEU A 16 7.06 -10.40 13.93
N GLY A 17 7.83 -9.80 14.84
CA GLY A 17 9.14 -10.29 15.25
C GLY A 17 10.25 -10.16 14.20
N VAL A 18 10.11 -9.24 13.26
CA VAL A 18 11.11 -8.90 12.26
C VAL A 18 11.50 -7.43 12.34
N ASP A 19 12.73 -7.11 11.98
CA ASP A 19 13.21 -5.75 11.71
C ASP A 19 13.52 -5.66 10.21
N ILE A 20 12.70 -4.90 9.47
CA ILE A 20 12.82 -4.84 8.00
C ILE A 20 14.11 -4.18 7.52
N ARG A 21 14.85 -3.49 8.40
CA ARG A 21 16.19 -2.93 8.11
C ARG A 21 17.27 -3.99 7.98
N LYS A 22 17.02 -5.21 8.52
CA LYS A 22 18.00 -6.28 8.67
C LYS A 22 17.54 -7.62 8.12
N LEU A 23 16.64 -7.60 7.13
CA LEU A 23 16.11 -8.81 6.54
C LEU A 23 17.14 -9.52 5.69
N ASP A 24 17.41 -10.78 5.99
CA ASP A 24 18.02 -11.70 5.05
C ASP A 24 17.05 -12.08 3.91
N GLN A 25 17.54 -12.79 2.92
CA GLN A 25 16.74 -13.14 1.76
C GLN A 25 15.63 -14.15 2.11
N GLU A 26 15.92 -15.12 2.95
CA GLU A 26 14.96 -16.14 3.37
C GLU A 26 13.77 -15.52 4.10
N THR A 27 14.02 -14.62 5.04
CA THR A 27 12.95 -13.89 5.76
C THR A 27 12.13 -13.01 4.81
N PHE A 28 12.80 -12.34 3.87
CA PHE A 28 12.08 -11.53 2.88
C PHE A 28 11.19 -12.40 1.97
N ASP A 29 11.67 -13.56 1.54
CA ASP A 29 10.89 -14.46 0.69
C ASP A 29 9.61 -14.93 1.39
N VAL A 30 9.67 -15.20 2.70
CA VAL A 30 8.49 -15.49 3.50
C VAL A 30 7.51 -14.31 3.54
N ILE A 31 8.01 -13.09 3.75
CA ILE A 31 7.19 -11.86 3.73
C ILE A 31 6.53 -11.68 2.36
N TYR A 32 7.32 -11.82 1.31
CA TYR A 32 6.86 -11.65 -0.07
C TYR A 32 5.80 -12.68 -0.45
N GLN A 33 6.02 -13.97 -0.10
CA GLN A 33 5.04 -15.00 -0.36
C GLN A 33 3.77 -14.79 0.46
N THR A 34 3.89 -14.39 1.74
CA THR A 34 2.74 -14.04 2.57
C THR A 34 1.91 -12.92 1.94
N TRP A 35 2.57 -11.91 1.39
CA TRP A 35 1.87 -10.83 0.67
C TRP A 35 1.13 -11.35 -0.56
N LEU A 36 1.75 -12.20 -1.37
CA LEU A 36 1.10 -12.81 -2.54
C LEU A 36 -0.15 -13.62 -2.14
N ASP A 37 -0.06 -14.39 -1.06
CA ASP A 37 -1.14 -15.27 -0.59
C ASP A 37 -2.28 -14.51 0.09
N CYS A 38 -1.94 -13.39 0.76
CA CYS A 38 -2.90 -12.65 1.58
C CYS A 38 -3.29 -11.29 0.99
N ASN A 39 -2.69 -10.86 -0.11
CA ASN A 39 -2.85 -9.58 -0.81
C ASN A 39 -2.45 -8.35 0.01
N ILE A 40 -2.59 -8.38 1.33
CA ILE A 40 -2.24 -7.31 2.25
C ILE A 40 -1.46 -7.88 3.42
N ILE A 41 -0.38 -7.20 3.78
CA ILE A 41 0.39 -7.50 4.98
C ILE A 41 0.59 -6.23 5.81
N ALA A 42 0.58 -6.40 7.12
CA ALA A 42 0.97 -5.38 8.09
C ALA A 42 2.22 -5.86 8.85
N VAL A 43 3.36 -5.22 8.62
CA VAL A 43 4.59 -5.51 9.36
C VAL A 43 4.65 -4.60 10.57
N ARG A 44 4.55 -5.18 11.77
CA ARG A 44 4.39 -4.43 13.02
C ARG A 44 5.72 -4.00 13.63
N ASP A 45 5.63 -3.01 14.53
CA ASP A 45 6.71 -2.57 15.42
C ASP A 45 7.98 -2.11 14.68
N GLN A 46 7.79 -1.39 13.57
CA GLN A 46 8.89 -0.85 12.79
C GLN A 46 9.18 0.60 13.16
N THR A 47 10.47 0.91 13.31
CA THR A 47 10.97 2.29 13.41
C THR A 47 11.98 2.51 12.30
N LEU A 48 11.61 3.30 11.30
CA LEU A 48 12.34 3.45 10.05
C LEU A 48 12.75 4.90 9.83
N GLU A 49 13.96 5.07 9.36
CA GLU A 49 14.35 6.27 8.64
C GLU A 49 13.86 6.19 7.19
N LEU A 50 13.88 7.30 6.50
CA LEU A 50 13.39 7.38 5.12
C LEU A 50 14.11 6.38 4.19
N GLU A 51 15.41 6.26 4.32
CA GLU A 51 16.22 5.35 3.49
C GLU A 51 15.96 3.88 3.79
N ASP A 52 15.63 3.54 5.04
CA ASP A 52 15.22 2.17 5.41
C ASP A 52 13.93 1.80 4.67
N PHE A 53 12.97 2.73 4.66
CA PHE A 53 11.69 2.51 3.97
C PHE A 53 11.89 2.34 2.46
N PHE A 54 12.72 3.15 1.83
CA PHE A 54 13.05 3.00 0.40
C PHE A 54 13.79 1.70 0.11
N THR A 55 14.76 1.33 0.94
CA THR A 55 15.52 0.09 0.78
C THR A 55 14.60 -1.13 0.84
N TYR A 56 13.70 -1.17 1.81
CA TYR A 56 12.70 -2.22 1.90
C TYR A 56 11.76 -2.22 0.70
N SER A 57 11.25 -1.04 0.33
CA SER A 57 10.29 -0.90 -0.77
C SER A 57 10.86 -1.38 -2.11
N ARG A 58 12.13 -1.07 -2.40
CA ARG A 58 12.82 -1.50 -3.62
C ARG A 58 12.94 -3.02 -3.77
N ARG A 59 12.83 -3.78 -2.67
CA ARG A 59 12.82 -5.25 -2.75
C ARG A 59 11.57 -5.79 -3.44
N PHE A 60 10.48 -5.03 -3.49
CA PHE A 60 9.25 -5.40 -4.20
C PHE A 60 9.27 -5.01 -5.68
N GLY A 61 10.15 -4.10 -6.09
CA GLY A 61 10.31 -3.62 -7.45
C GLY A 61 10.72 -2.16 -7.53
N ASN A 62 10.66 -1.62 -8.75
CA ASN A 62 10.97 -0.21 -8.98
C ASN A 62 9.94 0.69 -8.33
N LEU A 63 10.41 1.76 -7.71
CA LEU A 63 9.53 2.78 -7.14
C LEU A 63 8.97 3.66 -8.25
N TYR A 64 7.75 4.10 -8.05
CA TYR A 64 7.03 4.93 -9.01
C TYR A 64 6.77 6.33 -8.43
N ALA A 65 7.03 7.36 -9.23
CA ALA A 65 6.78 8.74 -8.80
C ALA A 65 5.28 9.07 -8.90
N HIS A 66 4.66 9.46 -7.79
CA HIS A 66 3.24 9.80 -7.75
C HIS A 66 2.87 10.87 -8.81
N PRO A 67 1.74 10.77 -9.53
CA PRO A 67 1.37 11.72 -10.59
C PRO A 67 1.29 13.16 -10.10
N SER A 68 0.68 13.39 -8.92
CA SER A 68 0.56 14.73 -8.34
C SER A 68 1.89 15.25 -7.81
N LYS A 69 2.45 16.24 -8.51
CA LYS A 69 3.72 16.88 -8.12
C LYS A 69 3.63 17.65 -6.80
N SER A 70 2.44 18.12 -6.43
CA SER A 70 2.24 18.94 -5.23
C SER A 70 2.31 18.15 -3.92
N THR A 71 2.20 16.83 -3.98
CA THR A 71 2.23 15.95 -2.79
C THR A 71 3.54 15.20 -2.63
N ARG A 72 4.43 15.27 -3.64
CA ARG A 72 5.72 14.57 -3.64
C ARG A 72 6.71 15.17 -2.64
N HIS A 73 7.55 14.34 -2.10
CA HIS A 73 8.77 14.80 -1.42
C HIS A 73 9.68 15.52 -2.43
N PRO A 74 10.32 16.65 -2.07
CA PRO A 74 11.17 17.43 -2.99
C PRO A 74 12.31 16.61 -3.62
N ASP A 75 13.00 15.82 -2.81
CA ASP A 75 14.17 15.04 -3.23
C ASP A 75 13.83 13.59 -3.57
N HIS A 76 12.62 13.13 -3.24
CA HIS A 76 12.16 11.76 -3.41
C HIS A 76 10.76 11.73 -4.03
N PRO A 77 10.63 11.89 -5.35
CA PRO A 77 9.35 12.02 -6.03
C PRO A 77 8.45 10.77 -5.91
N GLU A 78 9.02 9.64 -5.52
CA GLU A 78 8.31 8.38 -5.25
C GLU A 78 7.59 8.38 -3.90
N LEU A 79 7.93 9.33 -3.02
CA LEU A 79 7.33 9.47 -1.70
C LEU A 79 6.25 10.54 -1.71
N THR A 80 5.10 10.20 -1.16
CA THR A 80 4.04 11.15 -0.84
C THR A 80 3.57 10.96 0.60
N VAL A 81 3.03 12.00 1.20
CA VAL A 81 2.50 11.93 2.58
C VAL A 81 0.99 12.02 2.55
N LEU A 82 0.35 11.02 3.17
CA LEU A 82 -1.09 10.99 3.35
C LEU A 82 -1.48 11.63 4.68
N GLY A 83 -2.54 12.41 4.69
CA GLY A 83 -3.06 13.07 5.91
C GLY A 83 -2.28 14.30 6.35
N VAL A 84 -1.11 14.56 5.83
CA VAL A 84 -0.29 15.75 6.08
C VAL A 84 -0.06 16.45 4.76
N ASN A 85 -0.21 17.75 4.73
CA ASN A 85 -0.42 18.42 3.46
C ASN A 85 0.80 18.62 2.61
N LYS A 86 1.98 18.77 3.12
CA LYS A 86 3.14 19.09 2.28
C LYS A 86 4.45 18.82 3.01
N PHE A 87 5.45 18.44 2.23
CA PHE A 87 6.83 18.68 2.61
C PHE A 87 7.19 20.16 2.37
N ASP A 88 7.97 20.75 3.27
CA ASP A 88 8.60 22.04 3.01
C ASP A 88 9.71 21.90 1.94
N LYS A 89 10.32 23.02 1.52
CA LYS A 89 11.40 23.01 0.53
C LYS A 89 12.67 22.25 0.98
N LYS A 90 12.75 21.86 2.24
CA LYS A 90 13.84 21.06 2.82
C LYS A 90 13.46 19.60 3.03
N GLY A 91 12.28 19.18 2.53
CA GLY A 91 11.78 17.81 2.72
C GLY A 91 11.27 17.52 4.12
N LYS A 92 11.12 18.53 5.01
CA LYS A 92 10.56 18.37 6.33
C LYS A 92 9.03 18.48 6.26
N LEU A 93 8.32 17.64 7.02
CA LEU A 93 6.88 17.70 7.13
C LEU A 93 6.44 19.06 7.68
N ASP A 94 5.65 19.78 6.90
CA ASP A 94 4.97 20.99 7.33
C ASP A 94 3.72 20.63 8.16
N LYS A 95 3.14 21.58 8.86
CA LYS A 95 2.02 21.32 9.78
C LYS A 95 0.90 20.49 9.15
N ALA A 96 0.51 19.45 9.85
CA ALA A 96 -0.59 18.57 9.48
C ALA A 96 -1.90 19.37 9.28
N ILE A 97 -2.42 19.35 8.08
CA ILE A 97 -3.85 19.54 7.86
C ILE A 97 -4.37 18.11 7.61
N TYR A 98 -5.23 17.63 8.49
CA TYR A 98 -5.88 16.34 8.33
C TYR A 98 -6.76 16.41 7.08
N GLY A 99 -6.23 15.93 5.96
CA GLY A 99 -6.99 15.70 4.75
C GLY A 99 -7.78 14.40 4.90
N ARG A 100 -9.02 14.37 4.41
CA ARG A 100 -9.71 13.11 4.19
C ARG A 100 -8.97 12.35 3.11
N GLY A 101 -8.72 11.06 3.34
CA GLY A 101 -8.30 10.14 2.30
C GLY A 101 -9.40 9.96 1.24
N SER A 102 -9.20 9.06 0.30
CA SER A 102 -10.24 8.68 -0.64
C SER A 102 -11.37 7.96 0.10
N ASP A 103 -12.59 8.48 -0.01
CA ASP A 103 -13.79 7.86 0.57
C ASP A 103 -14.40 6.79 -0.36
N ASN A 104 -13.82 6.59 -1.55
CA ASN A 104 -14.32 5.63 -2.54
C ASN A 104 -13.39 4.42 -2.66
N TRP A 105 -13.98 3.27 -2.91
CA TRP A 105 -13.23 2.06 -3.27
C TRP A 105 -12.46 2.30 -4.57
N HIS A 106 -11.17 2.05 -4.55
CA HIS A 106 -10.27 2.21 -5.70
C HIS A 106 -9.09 1.26 -5.63
N THR A 107 -8.39 1.13 -6.73
CA THR A 107 -7.07 0.51 -6.82
C THR A 107 -6.10 1.58 -7.26
N ASP A 108 -5.00 1.74 -6.52
CA ASP A 108 -3.96 2.69 -6.88
C ASP A 108 -3.34 2.35 -8.24
N GLY A 109 -3.11 3.36 -9.05
CA GLY A 109 -2.50 3.20 -10.37
C GLY A 109 -3.38 2.51 -11.42
N ALA A 110 -4.69 2.31 -11.17
CA ALA A 110 -5.61 1.71 -12.14
C ALA A 110 -5.77 2.50 -13.44
N TYR A 111 -5.36 3.76 -13.45
CA TYR A 111 -5.37 4.67 -14.61
C TYR A 111 -4.10 4.58 -15.47
N ASP A 112 -3.08 3.89 -15.01
CA ASP A 112 -1.85 3.67 -15.77
C ASP A 112 -1.97 2.43 -16.68
N GLU A 113 -1.25 2.43 -17.79
CA GLU A 113 -1.16 1.29 -18.71
C GLU A 113 -0.65 0.03 -17.98
N ILE A 114 0.29 0.22 -17.06
CA ILE A 114 0.79 -0.84 -16.17
C ILE A 114 0.42 -0.45 -14.74
N PRO A 115 -0.60 -1.09 -14.14
CA PRO A 115 -1.00 -0.82 -12.76
C PRO A 115 0.12 -1.07 -11.77
N PHE A 116 0.08 -0.39 -10.64
CA PHE A 116 1.05 -0.59 -9.56
C PHE A 116 1.02 -2.04 -9.06
N LYS A 117 2.20 -2.58 -8.84
CA LYS A 117 2.35 -3.92 -8.24
C LYS A 117 1.89 -3.93 -6.79
N ALA A 118 2.23 -2.87 -6.04
CA ALA A 118 1.87 -2.68 -4.64
C ALA A 118 1.92 -1.20 -4.26
N THR A 119 1.14 -0.83 -3.26
CA THR A 119 1.28 0.42 -2.51
C THR A 119 1.78 0.10 -1.11
N GLN A 120 2.79 0.83 -0.64
CA GLN A 120 3.35 0.65 0.70
C GLN A 120 3.10 1.90 1.52
N LEU A 121 2.61 1.71 2.74
CA LEU A 121 2.34 2.78 3.69
C LEU A 121 3.18 2.59 4.95
N TYR A 122 3.84 3.65 5.39
CA TYR A 122 4.50 3.69 6.70
C TYR A 122 3.78 4.68 7.60
N ALA A 123 3.24 4.18 8.71
CA ALA A 123 2.48 4.98 9.65
C ALA A 123 3.40 5.85 10.51
N LEU A 124 3.39 7.17 10.30
CA LEU A 124 4.10 8.16 11.11
C LEU A 124 3.30 8.60 12.34
N ALA A 125 1.98 8.68 12.18
CA ALA A 125 1.03 8.98 13.24
C ALA A 125 -0.30 8.33 12.92
N ILE A 126 -0.92 7.74 13.94
CA ILE A 126 -2.24 7.12 13.85
C ILE A 126 -3.17 7.78 14.88
N PRO A 127 -4.45 8.05 14.53
CA PRO A 127 -5.42 8.56 15.47
C PRO A 127 -5.73 7.51 16.55
N SER A 128 -6.15 7.96 17.71
CA SER A 128 -6.57 7.08 18.81
C SER A 128 -7.92 6.38 18.54
N GLN A 129 -8.72 6.92 17.61
CA GLN A 129 -10.01 6.37 17.20
C GLN A 129 -10.29 6.70 15.73
N GLY A 130 -10.83 5.74 15.00
CA GLY A 130 -11.21 5.91 13.59
C GLY A 130 -10.02 6.07 12.65
N GLY A 131 -10.30 6.44 11.42
CA GLY A 131 -9.29 6.59 10.37
C GLY A 131 -8.79 5.26 9.81
N ASP A 132 -9.57 4.20 9.97
CA ASP A 132 -9.22 2.87 9.46
C ASP A 132 -9.15 2.86 7.94
N THR A 133 -8.15 2.16 7.41
CA THR A 133 -8.08 1.86 5.99
C THR A 133 -8.76 0.50 5.75
N LEU A 134 -9.79 0.51 4.92
CA LEU A 134 -10.54 -0.69 4.58
C LEU A 134 -10.03 -1.29 3.28
N PHE A 135 -9.97 -2.62 3.24
CA PHE A 135 -9.51 -3.37 2.08
C PHE A 135 -10.52 -4.44 1.69
N ALA A 136 -10.61 -4.71 0.38
CA ALA A 136 -11.43 -5.78 -0.16
C ALA A 136 -10.64 -6.58 -1.20
N SER A 137 -10.78 -7.91 -1.19
CA SER A 137 -10.20 -8.77 -2.20
C SER A 137 -11.05 -8.76 -3.47
N MET A 138 -10.50 -8.24 -4.56
CA MET A 138 -11.19 -8.31 -5.87
C MET A 138 -11.23 -9.71 -6.43
N TYR A 139 -10.29 -10.59 -6.07
CA TYR A 139 -10.36 -12.02 -6.40
C TYR A 139 -11.61 -12.65 -5.78
N ALA A 140 -11.77 -12.50 -4.46
CA ALA A 140 -12.92 -13.05 -3.75
C ALA A 140 -14.25 -12.40 -4.21
N ALA A 141 -14.24 -11.10 -4.50
CA ALA A 141 -15.40 -10.40 -5.03
C ALA A 141 -15.81 -10.96 -6.40
N TYR A 142 -14.84 -11.17 -7.30
CA TYR A 142 -15.14 -11.78 -8.60
C TYR A 142 -15.63 -13.23 -8.45
N ASP A 143 -14.99 -14.02 -7.59
CA ASP A 143 -15.38 -15.42 -7.36
C ASP A 143 -16.79 -15.56 -6.81
N ALA A 144 -17.24 -14.58 -6.01
CA ALA A 144 -18.58 -14.52 -5.46
C ALA A 144 -19.66 -14.05 -6.46
N LEU A 145 -19.28 -13.52 -7.63
CA LEU A 145 -20.26 -13.09 -8.63
C LEU A 145 -21.10 -14.27 -9.13
N PRO A 146 -22.42 -14.08 -9.29
CA PRO A 146 -23.29 -15.00 -10.03
C PRO A 146 -22.77 -15.23 -11.46
N ARG A 147 -23.07 -16.39 -12.01
CA ARG A 147 -22.57 -16.80 -13.34
C ARG A 147 -22.95 -15.81 -14.44
N ASP A 148 -24.20 -15.35 -14.45
CA ASP A 148 -24.70 -14.37 -15.43
C ASP A 148 -23.92 -13.03 -15.36
N LEU A 149 -23.51 -12.58 -14.19
CA LEU A 149 -22.68 -11.39 -14.05
C LEU A 149 -21.25 -11.63 -14.54
N LYS A 150 -20.66 -12.81 -14.22
CA LYS A 150 -19.33 -13.18 -14.76
C LYS A 150 -19.33 -13.18 -16.28
N ASP A 151 -20.34 -13.78 -16.90
CA ASP A 151 -20.47 -13.85 -18.35
C ASP A 151 -20.64 -12.44 -18.98
N ARG A 152 -21.32 -11.50 -18.28
CA ARG A 152 -21.49 -10.12 -18.75
C ARG A 152 -20.24 -9.26 -18.64
N VAL A 153 -19.38 -9.49 -17.64
CA VAL A 153 -18.20 -8.63 -17.38
C VAL A 153 -16.91 -9.23 -17.93
N GLY A 154 -16.88 -10.53 -18.19
CA GLY A 154 -15.66 -11.27 -18.51
C GLY A 154 -14.89 -10.78 -19.74
N GLU A 155 -15.59 -10.21 -20.72
CA GLU A 155 -14.99 -9.65 -21.94
C GLU A 155 -14.99 -8.11 -21.97
N ARG A 156 -15.35 -7.46 -20.85
CA ARG A 156 -15.43 -6.01 -20.79
C ARG A 156 -14.17 -5.40 -20.21
N GLN A 157 -13.89 -4.20 -20.67
CA GLN A 157 -12.80 -3.37 -20.14
C GLN A 157 -13.38 -2.22 -19.33
N GLY A 158 -12.78 -1.94 -18.17
CA GLY A 158 -13.06 -0.75 -17.39
C GLY A 158 -12.17 0.40 -17.85
N GLY A 159 -12.74 1.58 -18.04
CA GLY A 159 -11.96 2.79 -18.29
C GLY A 159 -11.70 3.53 -16.98
N PHE A 160 -10.43 3.85 -16.71
CA PHE A 160 -10.01 4.61 -15.54
C PHE A 160 -9.25 5.86 -15.99
N THR A 161 -9.53 7.00 -15.35
CA THR A 161 -8.81 8.25 -15.61
C THR A 161 -8.35 8.84 -14.29
N TYR A 162 -7.19 9.49 -14.29
CA TYR A 162 -6.76 10.34 -13.19
C TYR A 162 -7.48 11.68 -13.35
N GLY A 163 -8.44 11.96 -12.45
CA GLY A 163 -9.27 13.15 -12.46
C GLY A 163 -8.77 14.24 -11.52
#